data_9c4e8b675e8f001206c7faa9d3cd8d30
#
_entry.id   9c4e8b675e8f001206c7faa9d3cd8d30
#
_cell.length_a   1.000
_cell.length_b   1.000
_cell.length_c   1.000
_cell.angle_alpha   90.00
_cell.angle_beta   90.00
_cell.angle_gamma   90.00
#
_symmetry.space_group_name_H-M   'P 1'
#
loop_
_entity.id
_entity.type
_entity.pdbx_description
1 polymer ?
#
loop_
_entity_poly.entity_id
_entity_poly.type
_entity_poly.pdbx_seq_one_letter_code
_entity_poly.pdbx_strand_id
1 'polypeptide(L)'
;MSIRYEPPSPRDLRELKARLNYTGQQMADLFGLASSQQWRKYSGDGAPRAMSLPMLFLAGALLNRTATVDQVFDWCRSVGATIDLSAADGEPQP
;
A
#
# COMPACT_ATOMS: atom_id res chain seq x y z
N MET A 1 22.39 1.37 -11.00
CA MET A 1 21.96 0.02 -10.68
C MET A 1 20.77 -0.35 -11.55
N SER A 2 20.83 -1.52 -12.16
CA SER A 2 19.71 -2.00 -12.96
C SER A 2 18.92 -3.02 -12.16
N ILE A 3 17.62 -2.86 -12.14
CA ILE A 3 16.75 -3.78 -11.42
C ILE A 3 15.75 -4.38 -12.39
N ARG A 4 15.83 -5.70 -12.55
CA ARG A 4 14.82 -6.42 -13.31
C ARG A 4 13.66 -6.71 -12.37
N TYR A 5 12.48 -6.27 -12.71
CA TYR A 5 11.32 -6.41 -11.86
C TYR A 5 10.16 -7.04 -12.58
N GLU A 6 9.60 -8.08 -11.96
CA GLU A 6 8.37 -8.70 -12.45
C GLU A 6 7.32 -8.55 -11.36
N PRO A 7 6.21 -7.91 -11.66
CA PRO A 7 5.22 -7.61 -10.61
C PRO A 7 4.49 -8.87 -10.12
N PRO A 8 3.99 -8.83 -8.88
CA PRO A 8 3.19 -9.93 -8.37
C PRO A 8 1.87 -10.05 -9.13
N SER A 9 1.32 -11.26 -9.13
CA SER A 9 0.03 -11.52 -9.77
C SER A 9 -1.11 -10.97 -8.93
N PRO A 10 -2.33 -10.83 -9.52
CA PRO A 10 -3.48 -10.44 -8.71
C PRO A 10 -3.73 -11.36 -7.52
N ARG A 11 -3.49 -12.65 -7.69
CA ARG A 11 -3.62 -13.60 -6.59
C ARG A 11 -2.64 -13.29 -5.47
N ASP A 12 -1.40 -12.96 -5.83
CA ASP A 12 -0.38 -12.60 -4.86
C ASP A 12 -0.80 -11.35 -4.09
N LEU A 13 -1.41 -10.39 -4.77
CA LEU A 13 -1.87 -9.16 -4.14
C LEU A 13 -3.05 -9.38 -3.21
N ARG A 14 -3.95 -10.31 -3.56
CA ARG A 14 -5.03 -10.67 -2.65
C ARG A 14 -4.48 -11.33 -1.39
N GLU A 15 -3.45 -12.14 -1.53
CA GLU A 15 -2.80 -12.76 -0.38
C GLU A 15 -2.09 -11.71 0.46
N LEU A 16 -1.42 -10.75 -0.15
CA LEU A 16 -0.80 -9.64 0.55
C LEU A 16 -1.81 -8.91 1.44
N LYS A 17 -2.96 -8.57 0.86
CA LYS A 17 -4.03 -7.89 1.60
C LYS A 17 -4.45 -8.70 2.81
N ALA A 18 -4.63 -10.03 2.64
CA ALA A 18 -5.02 -10.90 3.72
C ALA A 18 -3.95 -10.97 4.82
N ARG A 19 -2.70 -11.06 4.42
CA ARG A 19 -1.58 -11.13 5.38
C ARG A 19 -1.41 -9.85 6.17
N LEU A 20 -1.69 -8.70 5.56
CA LEU A 20 -1.67 -7.41 6.26
C LEU A 20 -2.93 -7.21 7.09
N ASN A 21 -3.96 -8.01 6.83
CA ASN A 21 -5.25 -7.89 7.50
C ASN A 21 -5.89 -6.51 7.27
N TYR A 22 -5.82 -6.04 6.04
CA TYR A 22 -6.35 -4.74 5.65
C TYR A 22 -7.61 -4.91 4.80
N THR A 23 -8.48 -3.90 4.85
CA THR A 23 -9.58 -3.81 3.90
C THR A 23 -9.08 -3.27 2.57
N GLY A 24 -9.90 -3.37 1.54
CA GLY A 24 -9.55 -2.79 0.24
C GLY A 24 -9.33 -1.29 0.33
N GLN A 25 -10.11 -0.60 1.16
CA GLN A 25 -9.95 0.84 1.33
C GLN A 25 -8.62 1.16 2.04
N GLN A 26 -8.25 0.36 3.03
CA GLN A 26 -6.96 0.55 3.71
C GLN A 26 -5.79 0.29 2.76
N MET A 27 -5.90 -0.70 1.88
CA MET A 27 -4.87 -0.94 0.88
C MET A 27 -4.77 0.26 -0.07
N ALA A 28 -5.91 0.80 -0.49
CA ALA A 28 -5.91 1.97 -1.36
C ALA A 28 -5.26 3.17 -0.67
N ASP A 29 -5.62 3.41 0.58
CA ASP A 29 -5.07 4.54 1.34
C ASP A 29 -3.55 4.42 1.48
N LEU A 30 -3.07 3.22 1.81
CA LEU A 30 -1.65 3.00 2.02
C LEU A 30 -0.85 3.19 0.73
N PHE A 31 -1.37 2.72 -0.39
CA PHE A 31 -0.66 2.80 -1.65
C PHE A 31 -1.00 4.04 -2.47
N GLY A 32 -1.70 5.00 -1.88
CA GLY A 32 -1.98 6.27 -2.55
C GLY A 32 -2.98 6.16 -3.69
N LEU A 33 -3.89 5.21 -3.61
CA LEU A 33 -4.92 5.03 -4.63
C LEU A 33 -6.21 5.75 -4.21
N ALA A 34 -7.00 6.15 -5.19
CA ALA A 34 -8.17 6.98 -4.92
C ALA A 34 -9.29 6.25 -4.17
N SER A 35 -9.41 4.94 -4.36
CA SER A 35 -10.51 4.19 -3.77
C SER A 35 -10.22 2.69 -3.75
N SER A 36 -11.04 1.95 -3.04
CA SER A 36 -10.96 0.48 -3.04
C SER A 36 -11.17 -0.10 -4.44
N GLN A 37 -11.90 0.61 -5.30
CA GLN A 37 -12.07 0.17 -6.68
C GLN A 37 -10.74 0.24 -7.43
N GLN A 38 -9.92 1.23 -7.15
CA GLN A 38 -8.60 1.33 -7.76
C GLN A 38 -7.70 0.18 -7.28
N TRP A 39 -7.79 -0.19 -6.02
CA TRP A 39 -7.07 -1.35 -5.52
C TRP A 39 -7.48 -2.62 -6.27
N ARG A 40 -8.78 -2.78 -6.52
CA ARG A 40 -9.27 -3.96 -7.22
C ARG A 40 -8.75 -4.06 -8.65
N LYS A 41 -8.31 -2.95 -9.25
CA LYS A 41 -7.69 -3.00 -10.57
C LYS A 41 -6.34 -3.72 -10.54
N TYR A 42 -5.71 -3.77 -9.37
CA TYR A 42 -4.46 -4.51 -9.20
C TYR A 42 -4.71 -5.96 -8.82
N SER A 43 -5.68 -6.20 -7.97
CA SER A 43 -5.90 -7.52 -7.38
C SER A 43 -7.02 -8.32 -8.00
N GLY A 44 -7.79 -7.74 -8.91
CA GLY A 44 -8.92 -8.42 -9.54
C GLY A 44 -8.52 -9.19 -10.79
N ASP A 45 -9.46 -9.94 -11.32
CA ASP A 45 -9.26 -10.66 -12.55
C ASP A 45 -9.50 -9.72 -13.74
N GLY A 46 -9.26 -10.16 -14.94
CA GLY A 46 -9.45 -9.35 -16.13
C GLY A 46 -8.12 -8.77 -16.58
N ALA A 47 -8.04 -7.46 -16.75
CA ALA A 47 -6.81 -6.80 -17.18
C ALA A 47 -6.17 -6.08 -15.98
N PRO A 48 -5.49 -6.79 -15.11
CA PRO A 48 -4.97 -6.20 -13.89
C PRO A 48 -3.83 -5.23 -14.15
N ARG A 49 -3.73 -4.21 -13.31
CA ARG A 49 -2.58 -3.32 -13.33
C ARG A 49 -1.42 -3.97 -12.61
N ALA A 50 -0.23 -3.70 -13.10
CA ALA A 50 0.98 -4.17 -12.45
C ALA A 50 1.35 -3.25 -11.30
N MET A 51 1.65 -3.81 -10.13
CA MET A 51 2.11 -3.03 -8.99
C MET A 51 3.53 -2.54 -9.28
N SER A 52 3.79 -1.27 -9.01
CA SER A 52 5.12 -0.70 -9.21
C SER A 52 6.11 -1.23 -8.18
N LEU A 53 7.38 -1.18 -8.51
CA LEU A 53 8.43 -1.62 -7.58
C LEU A 53 8.41 -0.85 -6.25
N PRO A 54 8.26 0.48 -6.22
CA PRO A 54 8.18 1.19 -4.95
C PRO A 54 7.00 0.75 -4.07
N MET A 55 5.86 0.45 -4.68
CA MET A 55 4.70 -0.06 -3.93
C MET A 55 5.02 -1.43 -3.33
N LEU A 56 5.66 -2.29 -4.11
CA LEU A 56 6.04 -3.60 -3.62
C LEU A 56 7.10 -3.51 -2.54
N PHE A 57 8.03 -2.58 -2.68
CA PHE A 57 9.06 -2.34 -1.67
C PHE A 57 8.44 -2.01 -0.32
N LEU A 58 7.45 -1.12 -0.32
CA LEU A 58 6.70 -0.78 0.90
C LEU A 58 5.99 -2.01 1.45
N ALA A 59 5.30 -2.76 0.58
CA ALA A 59 4.56 -3.95 1.01
C ALA A 59 5.50 -4.98 1.64
N GLY A 60 6.65 -5.19 1.04
CA GLY A 60 7.64 -6.13 1.57
C GLY A 60 8.15 -5.72 2.95
N ALA A 61 8.42 -4.44 3.13
CA ALA A 61 8.87 -3.94 4.43
C ALA A 61 7.82 -4.18 5.50
N LEU A 62 6.56 -3.95 5.18
CA LEU A 62 5.47 -4.16 6.13
C LEU A 62 5.27 -5.64 6.47
N LEU A 63 5.36 -6.51 5.47
CA LEU A 63 5.19 -7.95 5.68
C LEU A 63 6.29 -8.51 6.57
N ASN A 64 7.50 -8.01 6.39
CA ASN A 64 8.63 -8.50 7.17
C ASN A 64 8.64 -7.94 8.60
N ARG A 65 7.76 -7.01 8.88
CA ARG A 65 7.62 -6.39 10.20
C ARG A 65 8.90 -5.74 10.71
N THR A 66 9.78 -5.35 9.80
CA THR A 66 10.97 -4.61 10.16
C THR A 66 10.63 -3.15 10.39
N ALA A 67 9.45 -2.73 9.94
CA ALA A 67 8.99 -1.37 10.14
C ALA A 67 7.47 -1.38 10.29
N THR A 68 6.97 -0.44 11.08
CA THR A 68 5.53 -0.21 11.16
C THR A 68 5.18 0.94 10.24
N VAL A 69 3.90 1.10 9.92
CA VAL A 69 3.43 2.24 9.14
C VAL A 69 3.84 3.54 9.81
N ASP A 70 3.70 3.61 11.14
CA ASP A 70 4.06 4.82 11.88
C ASP A 70 5.55 5.14 11.73
N GLN A 71 6.41 4.13 11.80
CA GLN A 71 7.84 4.34 11.62
C GLN A 71 8.16 4.84 10.22
N VAL A 72 7.53 4.26 9.21
CA VAL A 72 7.74 4.69 7.83
C VAL A 72 7.29 6.13 7.66
N PHE A 73 6.15 6.50 8.23
CA PHE A 73 5.66 7.87 8.16
C PHE A 73 6.62 8.84 8.86
N ASP A 74 7.18 8.43 10.00
CA ASP A 74 8.16 9.27 10.68
C ASP A 74 9.41 9.47 9.82
N TRP A 75 9.86 8.43 9.15
CA TRP A 75 11.00 8.56 8.24
C TRP A 75 10.69 9.49 7.08
N CYS A 76 9.46 9.42 6.55
CA CYS A 76 9.04 10.33 5.49
C CYS A 76 9.01 11.78 5.99
N ARG A 77 8.52 11.99 7.20
CA ARG A 77 8.50 13.34 7.79
C ARG A 77 9.91 13.88 7.97
N SER A 78 10.86 13.00 8.26
CA SER A 78 12.24 13.41 8.46
C SER A 78 12.91 13.94 7.19
N VAL A 79 12.37 13.62 6.03
CA VAL A 79 12.88 14.14 4.76
C VAL A 79 11.96 15.19 4.17
N GLY A 80 11.10 15.77 4.96
CA GLY A 80 10.32 16.94 4.57
C GLY A 80 8.86 16.72 4.26
N ALA A 81 8.37 15.49 4.34
CA ALA A 81 6.96 15.23 4.06
C ALA A 81 6.09 15.66 5.23
N THR A 82 4.87 16.07 4.94
CA THR A 82 3.86 16.32 5.95
C THR A 82 2.84 15.19 5.87
N ILE A 83 2.67 14.46 6.95
CA ILE A 83 1.69 13.38 7.03
C ILE A 83 0.87 13.60 8.28
N ASP A 84 -0.41 13.88 8.09
CA ASP A 84 -1.34 14.15 9.17
C ASP A 84 -2.42 13.08 9.17
N LEU A 85 -2.41 12.24 10.18
CA LEU A 85 -3.35 11.14 10.30
C LEU A 85 -4.63 11.53 11.04
N SER A 86 -4.66 12.69 11.63
CA SER A 86 -5.84 13.11 12.39
C SER A 86 -7.07 13.23 11.51
N ALA A 87 -6.90 13.64 10.28
CA ALA A 87 -8.02 13.72 9.36
C ALA A 87 -8.59 12.36 9.03
N ALA A 88 -7.76 11.37 8.96
CA ALA A 88 -8.22 10.02 8.66
C ALA A 88 -8.88 9.37 9.86
N ASP A 89 -8.37 9.65 11.06
CA ASP A 89 -8.89 9.02 12.26
C ASP A 89 -10.05 9.76 12.86
N GLY A 90 -9.94 11.04 12.92
CA GLY A 90 -10.90 11.86 13.59
C GLY A 90 -12.09 12.16 12.79
N GLU A 91 -12.06 11.94 11.55
CA GLU A 91 -13.06 12.32 10.79
C GLU A 91 -14.10 11.37 10.85
N PRO A 92 -15.26 11.80 11.16
CA PRO A 92 -16.35 10.94 11.13
C PRO A 92 -16.44 10.64 9.72
N GLN A 93 -15.55 10.34 9.19
CA GLN A 93 -15.52 10.01 7.93
C GLN A 93 -16.80 9.93 7.42
N PRO A 94 -17.10 10.82 6.77
CA PRO A 94 -18.37 10.83 6.14
C PRO A 94 -18.64 9.57 5.44
#